data_a32aaf7b268cd29777ac369881d69851
#
_entry.id   a32aaf7b268cd29777ac369881d69851
#
_cell.length_a   1.000
_cell.length_b   1.000
_cell.length_c   1.000
_cell.angle_alpha   90.00
_cell.angle_beta   90.00
_cell.angle_gamma   90.00
#
_symmetry.space_group_name_H-M   'P 1'
#
loop_
_entity.id
_entity.type
_entity.pdbx_description
1 polymer ?
#
loop_
_entity_poly.entity_id
_entity_poly.type
_entity_poly.pdbx_seq_one_letter_code
_entity_poly.pdbx_strand_id
1 'polypeptide(L)'
;MKKQIVILFLASVVTLTSKTMAQSEFSSNLISVGSVVTDIEKSLDFYINVIGMKKVSEFDVDEEFSKISGLADGVTFHVDVLKLEDSPEANQWKIISFGKEAAHPMPKYIQDDTGMQYITIMVKSLEPFLKRIKKHNVKLLGDTPVPLGTDQHFVLVQDPDGTIIELIGPLK
;
A
#
# COMPACT_ATOMS: atom_id res chain seq x y z
N MET A 1 5.28 -83.66 18.47
CA MET A 1 5.90 -82.31 18.62
C MET A 1 5.26 -81.38 17.61
N LYS A 2 4.31 -80.57 18.00
CA LYS A 2 3.63 -79.57 17.18
C LYS A 2 4.31 -78.19 17.40
N LYS A 3 4.92 -77.69 16.30
CA LYS A 3 5.50 -76.33 16.29
C LYS A 3 4.35 -75.35 16.07
N GLN A 4 4.12 -74.48 17.03
CA GLN A 4 3.23 -73.31 16.86
C GLN A 4 4.05 -72.15 16.25
N ILE A 5 3.56 -71.70 15.11
CA ILE A 5 4.10 -70.50 14.41
C ILE A 5 3.29 -69.32 14.93
N VAL A 6 3.97 -68.45 15.67
CA VAL A 6 3.40 -67.16 16.11
C VAL A 6 3.64 -66.13 15.02
N ILE A 7 2.54 -65.71 14.35
CA ILE A 7 2.60 -64.61 13.34
C ILE A 7 2.35 -63.32 14.11
N LEU A 8 3.43 -62.51 14.15
CA LEU A 8 3.38 -61.18 14.73
C LEU A 8 2.85 -60.19 13.66
N PHE A 9 1.60 -59.75 13.80
CA PHE A 9 1.04 -58.69 12.96
C PHE A 9 1.54 -57.31 13.48
N LEU A 10 2.47 -56.71 12.76
CA LEU A 10 2.95 -55.34 13.00
C LEU A 10 1.93 -54.39 12.35
N ALA A 11 0.98 -53.86 13.13
CA ALA A 11 0.08 -52.81 12.69
C ALA A 11 0.82 -51.48 12.60
N SER A 12 1.19 -51.07 11.39
CA SER A 12 1.77 -49.75 11.11
C SER A 12 0.65 -48.70 11.18
N VAL A 13 0.58 -47.96 12.29
CA VAL A 13 -0.31 -46.81 12.42
C VAL A 13 0.29 -45.65 11.63
N VAL A 14 -0.17 -45.44 10.41
CA VAL A 14 0.12 -44.24 9.63
C VAL A 14 -0.70 -43.08 10.21
N THR A 15 -0.10 -42.27 11.07
CA THR A 15 -0.70 -41.02 11.50
C THR A 15 -0.69 -40.03 10.35
N LEU A 16 -1.80 -39.90 9.64
CA LEU A 16 -2.07 -38.78 8.72
C LEU A 16 -2.14 -37.50 9.57
N THR A 17 -1.06 -36.77 9.66
CA THR A 17 -1.08 -35.39 10.13
C THR A 17 -1.77 -34.53 9.08
N SER A 18 -3.09 -34.39 9.17
CA SER A 18 -3.84 -33.38 8.42
C SER A 18 -3.30 -32.03 8.87
N LYS A 19 -2.51 -31.36 8.05
CA LYS A 19 -2.24 -29.93 8.23
C LYS A 19 -3.58 -29.24 8.01
N THR A 20 -4.25 -28.89 9.10
CA THR A 20 -5.39 -27.97 9.04
C THR A 20 -4.82 -26.63 8.59
N MET A 21 -4.92 -26.35 7.29
CA MET A 21 -4.68 -25.02 6.75
C MET A 21 -5.79 -24.17 7.37
N ALA A 22 -5.42 -23.31 8.32
CA ALA A 22 -6.35 -22.31 8.81
C ALA A 22 -6.85 -21.53 7.60
N GLN A 23 -8.13 -21.62 7.31
CA GLN A 23 -8.76 -20.87 6.22
C GLN A 23 -8.61 -19.40 6.56
N SER A 24 -8.03 -18.61 5.65
CA SER A 24 -7.88 -17.18 5.85
C SER A 24 -9.26 -16.54 6.06
N GLU A 25 -9.40 -15.73 7.09
CA GLU A 25 -10.61 -14.92 7.32
C GLU A 25 -10.74 -13.79 6.29
N PHE A 26 -9.66 -13.50 5.56
CA PHE A 26 -9.63 -12.48 4.53
C PHE A 26 -10.00 -13.08 3.16
N SER A 27 -10.90 -12.42 2.46
CA SER A 27 -11.30 -12.80 1.10
C SER A 27 -10.24 -12.45 0.05
N SER A 28 -9.30 -11.55 0.38
CA SER A 28 -8.23 -11.06 -0.50
C SER A 28 -7.06 -10.55 0.33
N ASN A 29 -5.87 -10.52 -0.25
CA ASN A 29 -4.68 -9.85 0.32
C ASN A 29 -4.63 -8.35 -0.06
N LEU A 30 -5.62 -7.86 -0.80
CA LEU A 30 -5.70 -6.47 -1.24
C LEU A 30 -6.03 -5.56 -0.07
N ILE A 31 -5.28 -4.48 0.07
CA ILE A 31 -5.56 -3.38 0.97
C ILE A 31 -5.92 -2.15 0.14
N SER A 32 -7.01 -1.48 0.54
CA SER A 32 -7.37 -0.17 0.01
C SER A 32 -7.12 0.89 1.08
N VAL A 33 -6.34 1.89 0.74
CA VAL A 33 -6.03 3.04 1.61
C VAL A 33 -6.71 4.28 1.04
N GLY A 34 -7.50 4.98 1.87
CA GLY A 34 -8.08 6.27 1.52
C GLY A 34 -7.21 7.41 2.05
N SER A 35 -6.84 8.33 1.16
CA SER A 35 -6.15 9.57 1.47
C SER A 35 -7.06 10.74 1.15
N VAL A 36 -7.34 11.57 2.16
CA VAL A 36 -8.07 12.83 1.97
C VAL A 36 -7.05 13.92 1.70
N VAL A 37 -7.18 14.57 0.54
CA VAL A 37 -6.21 15.54 0.06
C VAL A 37 -6.82 16.95 -0.04
N THR A 38 -5.98 17.96 0.11
CA THR A 38 -6.36 19.37 0.01
C THR A 38 -6.71 19.74 -1.44
N ASP A 39 -5.87 19.32 -2.39
CA ASP A 39 -5.96 19.66 -3.82
C ASP A 39 -5.87 18.37 -4.65
N ILE A 40 -7.02 17.97 -5.21
CA ILE A 40 -7.12 16.71 -5.96
C ILE A 40 -6.22 16.68 -7.19
N GLU A 41 -6.13 17.79 -7.93
CA GLU A 41 -5.33 17.87 -9.16
C GLU A 41 -3.84 17.72 -8.87
N LYS A 42 -3.33 18.39 -7.83
CA LYS A 42 -1.94 18.25 -7.42
C LYS A 42 -1.59 16.85 -6.95
N SER A 43 -2.50 16.24 -6.17
CA SER A 43 -2.26 14.89 -5.66
C SER A 43 -2.33 13.85 -6.78
N LEU A 44 -3.27 13.97 -7.72
CA LEU A 44 -3.31 13.12 -8.90
C LEU A 44 -2.06 13.30 -9.77
N ASP A 45 -1.60 14.55 -10.02
CA ASP A 45 -0.36 14.79 -10.76
C ASP A 45 0.85 14.12 -10.08
N PHE A 46 0.96 14.26 -8.76
CA PHE A 46 2.03 13.63 -8.00
C PHE A 46 1.99 12.11 -8.11
N TYR A 47 0.86 11.48 -7.79
CA TYR A 47 0.80 10.02 -7.77
C TYR A 47 0.87 9.40 -9.17
N ILE A 48 0.32 10.04 -10.20
CA ILE A 48 0.34 9.53 -11.57
C ILE A 48 1.67 9.86 -12.27
N ASN A 49 2.11 11.12 -12.25
CA ASN A 49 3.22 11.59 -13.07
C ASN A 49 4.58 11.53 -12.37
N VAL A 50 4.64 11.58 -11.03
CA VAL A 50 5.89 11.44 -10.27
C VAL A 50 6.08 10.00 -9.81
N ILE A 51 5.11 9.44 -9.09
CA ILE A 51 5.20 8.07 -8.58
C ILE A 51 4.97 7.06 -9.73
N GLY A 52 4.07 7.33 -10.65
CA GLY A 52 3.80 6.45 -11.80
C GLY A 52 2.66 5.45 -11.54
N MET A 53 1.76 5.76 -10.61
CA MET A 53 0.54 5.01 -10.41
C MET A 53 -0.41 5.18 -11.59
N LYS A 54 -1.34 4.25 -11.75
CA LYS A 54 -2.39 4.29 -12.77
C LYS A 54 -3.73 4.55 -12.11
N LYS A 55 -4.49 5.52 -12.61
CA LYS A 55 -5.91 5.64 -12.29
C LYS A 55 -6.65 4.50 -12.99
N VAL A 56 -7.29 3.63 -12.22
CA VAL A 56 -7.95 2.42 -12.73
C VAL A 56 -9.46 2.50 -12.69
N SER A 57 -10.01 3.32 -11.79
CA SER A 57 -11.45 3.56 -11.68
C SER A 57 -11.71 4.83 -10.86
N GLU A 58 -12.95 5.23 -10.83
CA GLU A 58 -13.48 6.29 -9.98
C GLU A 58 -14.93 5.96 -9.62
N PHE A 59 -15.42 6.53 -8.53
CA PHE A 59 -16.83 6.42 -8.13
C PHE A 59 -17.22 7.54 -7.18
N ASP A 60 -18.54 7.80 -7.10
CA ASP A 60 -19.09 8.76 -6.17
C ASP A 60 -19.73 8.04 -4.97
N VAL A 61 -19.62 8.65 -3.81
CA VAL A 61 -20.30 8.24 -2.59
C VAL A 61 -21.43 9.22 -2.32
N ASP A 62 -22.66 8.71 -2.32
CA ASP A 62 -23.85 9.52 -2.10
C ASP A 62 -24.08 9.86 -0.62
N GLU A 63 -25.04 10.75 -0.38
CA GLU A 63 -25.40 11.25 0.95
C GLU A 63 -25.89 10.12 1.87
N GLU A 64 -26.76 9.24 1.36
CA GLU A 64 -27.36 8.17 2.15
C GLU A 64 -26.29 7.20 2.64
N PHE A 65 -25.45 6.68 1.72
CA PHE A 65 -24.37 5.77 2.08
C PHE A 65 -23.34 6.43 2.99
N SER A 66 -22.94 7.67 2.70
CA SER A 66 -22.00 8.44 3.53
C SER A 66 -22.48 8.57 4.98
N LYS A 67 -23.80 8.79 5.16
CA LYS A 67 -24.43 8.93 6.48
C LYS A 67 -24.57 7.58 7.21
N ILE A 68 -25.15 6.58 6.55
CA ILE A 68 -25.43 5.29 7.23
C ILE A 68 -24.17 4.48 7.51
N SER A 69 -23.13 4.62 6.69
CA SER A 69 -21.82 4.00 6.93
C SER A 69 -21.02 4.69 8.04
N GLY A 70 -21.36 5.92 8.40
CA GLY A 70 -20.61 6.75 9.34
C GLY A 70 -19.30 7.31 8.76
N LEU A 71 -19.12 7.24 7.43
CA LEU A 71 -17.86 7.60 6.79
C LEU A 71 -17.65 9.12 6.69
N ALA A 72 -18.68 9.89 6.33
CA ALA A 72 -18.57 11.33 6.12
C ALA A 72 -19.85 12.11 6.51
N ASP A 73 -20.67 11.62 7.41
CA ASP A 73 -21.84 12.29 8.00
C ASP A 73 -22.80 12.94 6.95
N GLY A 74 -23.08 12.20 5.87
CA GLY A 74 -23.98 12.66 4.81
C GLY A 74 -23.32 13.59 3.78
N VAL A 75 -22.02 13.87 3.86
CA VAL A 75 -21.31 14.62 2.81
C VAL A 75 -21.02 13.68 1.65
N THR A 76 -21.45 14.09 0.44
CA THR A 76 -21.11 13.38 -0.81
C THR A 76 -19.68 13.64 -1.20
N PHE A 77 -18.98 12.67 -1.82
CA PHE A 77 -17.63 12.86 -2.27
C PHE A 77 -17.27 11.92 -3.43
N HIS A 78 -16.30 12.36 -4.22
CA HIS A 78 -15.71 11.60 -5.32
C HIS A 78 -14.46 10.86 -4.87
N VAL A 79 -14.24 9.66 -5.43
CA VAL A 79 -13.07 8.81 -5.12
C VAL A 79 -12.38 8.43 -6.41
N ASP A 80 -11.12 8.85 -6.55
CA ASP A 80 -10.21 8.37 -7.57
C ASP A 80 -9.42 7.16 -7.06
N VAL A 81 -9.41 6.05 -7.81
CA VAL A 81 -8.72 4.82 -7.41
C VAL A 81 -7.46 4.64 -8.23
N LEU A 82 -6.32 4.67 -7.56
CA LEU A 82 -5.00 4.47 -8.14
C LEU A 82 -4.43 3.12 -7.73
N LYS A 83 -3.61 2.52 -8.61
CA LYS A 83 -2.86 1.30 -8.37
C LYS A 83 -1.43 1.42 -8.91
N LEU A 84 -0.48 0.66 -8.35
CA LEU A 84 0.88 0.55 -8.91
C LEU A 84 0.87 -0.19 -10.25
N GLU A 85 -0.04 -1.14 -10.43
CA GLU A 85 -0.28 -1.86 -11.67
C GLU A 85 -1.78 -2.16 -11.83
N ASP A 86 -2.23 -2.32 -13.06
CA ASP A 86 -3.63 -2.67 -13.35
C ASP A 86 -3.83 -4.19 -13.22
N SER A 87 -3.91 -4.64 -11.96
CA SER A 87 -4.11 -6.03 -11.55
C SER A 87 -5.21 -6.09 -10.50
N PRO A 88 -6.09 -7.11 -10.54
CA PRO A 88 -7.11 -7.29 -9.51
C PRO A 88 -6.55 -7.39 -8.09
N GLU A 89 -5.36 -7.96 -7.93
CA GLU A 89 -4.70 -8.19 -6.65
C GLU A 89 -3.89 -6.99 -6.13
N ALA A 90 -3.68 -5.97 -6.97
CA ALA A 90 -2.90 -4.79 -6.59
C ALA A 90 -3.64 -3.94 -5.56
N ASN A 91 -2.92 -3.53 -4.53
CA ASN A 91 -3.42 -2.60 -3.52
C ASN A 91 -3.92 -1.31 -4.15
N GLN A 92 -4.94 -0.72 -3.54
CA GLN A 92 -5.57 0.50 -4.02
C GLN A 92 -5.15 1.70 -3.15
N TRP A 93 -4.84 2.79 -3.82
CA TRP A 93 -4.66 4.10 -3.24
C TRP A 93 -5.82 4.98 -3.69
N LYS A 94 -6.72 5.34 -2.79
CA LYS A 94 -7.93 6.11 -3.07
C LYS A 94 -7.69 7.56 -2.70
N ILE A 95 -7.85 8.46 -3.65
CA ILE A 95 -7.70 9.90 -3.46
C ILE A 95 -9.09 10.52 -3.36
N ILE A 96 -9.29 11.31 -2.30
CA ILE A 96 -10.57 11.94 -1.98
C ILE A 96 -10.30 13.40 -1.64
N SER A 97 -11.12 14.34 -2.11
CA SER A 97 -11.04 15.73 -1.68
C SER A 97 -12.41 16.27 -1.28
N PHE A 98 -12.43 17.01 -0.19
CA PHE A 98 -13.58 17.77 0.26
C PHE A 98 -13.40 19.28 0.02
N GLY A 99 -12.34 19.69 -0.68
CA GLY A 99 -12.00 21.08 -0.93
C GLY A 99 -11.66 21.87 0.34
N LYS A 100 -11.13 21.18 1.36
CA LYS A 100 -10.76 21.80 2.65
C LYS A 100 -9.25 21.76 2.83
N GLU A 101 -8.71 22.78 3.45
CA GLU A 101 -7.32 22.79 3.89
C GLU A 101 -7.08 21.78 5.01
N ALA A 102 -5.83 21.31 5.14
CA ALA A 102 -5.43 20.42 6.21
C ALA A 102 -5.63 21.09 7.58
N ALA A 103 -6.16 20.33 8.54
CA ALA A 103 -6.38 20.80 9.91
C ALA A 103 -5.11 20.75 10.78
N HIS A 104 -4.01 20.22 10.25
CA HIS A 104 -2.72 20.08 10.92
C HIS A 104 -1.60 20.67 10.03
N PRO A 105 -0.48 21.12 10.62
CA PRO A 105 0.67 21.54 9.83
C PRO A 105 1.28 20.35 9.08
N MET A 106 1.92 20.63 7.94
CA MET A 106 2.64 19.62 7.18
C MET A 106 3.77 19.02 8.02
N PRO A 107 3.82 17.70 8.25
CA PRO A 107 4.88 17.07 9.03
C PRO A 107 6.21 17.17 8.29
N LYS A 108 7.29 17.38 9.03
CA LYS A 108 8.65 17.37 8.50
C LYS A 108 9.29 15.99 8.64
N TYR A 109 8.94 15.29 9.71
CA TYR A 109 9.46 13.97 10.05
C TYR A 109 8.32 13.07 10.51
N ILE A 110 8.53 11.75 10.45
CA ILE A 110 7.50 10.75 10.82
C ILE A 110 7.05 10.84 12.29
N GLN A 111 7.83 11.44 13.18
CA GLN A 111 7.47 11.63 14.59
C GLN A 111 6.72 12.94 14.88
N ASP A 112 6.49 13.77 13.87
CA ASP A 112 5.84 15.07 14.07
C ASP A 112 4.33 14.95 14.26
N ASP A 113 3.76 13.81 13.83
CA ASP A 113 2.34 13.49 13.98
C ASP A 113 2.15 12.00 14.26
N THR A 114 0.91 11.60 14.55
CA THR A 114 0.49 10.22 14.81
C THR A 114 -0.40 9.68 13.69
N GLY A 115 -0.57 8.36 13.63
CA GLY A 115 -1.33 7.71 12.58
C GLY A 115 -0.44 7.20 11.45
N MET A 116 -1.00 7.10 10.24
CA MET A 116 -0.26 6.62 9.08
C MET A 116 0.59 7.75 8.50
N GLN A 117 1.92 7.64 8.63
CA GLN A 117 2.87 8.68 8.23
C GLN A 117 3.51 8.45 6.87
N TYR A 118 3.65 7.19 6.45
CA TYR A 118 4.32 6.86 5.21
C TYR A 118 3.79 5.58 4.55
N ILE A 119 4.10 5.44 3.27
CA ILE A 119 3.96 4.19 2.53
C ILE A 119 5.31 3.84 1.89
N THR A 120 5.61 2.54 1.82
CA THR A 120 6.81 2.01 1.16
C THR A 120 6.43 1.36 -0.17
N ILE A 121 7.12 1.75 -1.23
CA ILE A 121 6.96 1.19 -2.57
C ILE A 121 8.29 0.55 -2.98
N MET A 122 8.26 -0.77 -3.16
CA MET A 122 9.41 -1.52 -3.70
C MET A 122 9.45 -1.38 -5.21
N VAL A 123 10.59 -0.97 -5.76
CA VAL A 123 10.74 -0.71 -7.18
C VAL A 123 11.87 -1.55 -7.81
N LYS A 124 11.74 -1.87 -9.10
CA LYS A 124 12.75 -2.63 -9.84
C LYS A 124 14.01 -1.79 -10.11
N SER A 125 13.86 -0.47 -10.20
CA SER A 125 14.94 0.51 -10.37
C SER A 125 14.46 1.87 -9.89
N LEU A 126 15.31 2.61 -9.20
CA LEU A 126 15.03 3.98 -8.75
C LEU A 126 15.26 5.03 -9.85
N GLU A 127 16.02 4.70 -10.90
CA GLU A 127 16.39 5.66 -11.94
C GLU A 127 15.18 6.37 -12.60
N PRO A 128 14.11 5.67 -13.06
CA PRO A 128 12.96 6.33 -13.65
C PRO A 128 12.22 7.23 -12.67
N PHE A 129 12.19 6.88 -11.39
CA PHE A 129 11.56 7.70 -10.34
C PHE A 129 12.36 8.97 -10.10
N LEU A 130 13.67 8.87 -9.94
CA LEU A 130 14.55 10.03 -9.75
C LEU A 130 14.46 11.02 -10.92
N LYS A 131 14.33 10.51 -12.17
CA LYS A 131 14.11 11.36 -13.36
C LYS A 131 12.78 12.12 -13.26
N ARG A 132 11.69 11.46 -12.88
CA ARG A 132 10.38 12.11 -12.72
C ARG A 132 10.34 13.09 -11.56
N ILE A 133 10.89 12.71 -10.40
CA ILE A 133 11.04 13.55 -9.22
C ILE A 133 11.74 14.86 -9.59
N LYS A 134 12.88 14.77 -10.32
CA LYS A 134 13.61 15.94 -10.80
C LYS A 134 12.80 16.76 -11.81
N LYS A 135 12.15 16.10 -12.78
CA LYS A 135 11.35 16.77 -13.82
C LYS A 135 10.19 17.57 -13.23
N HIS A 136 9.54 17.06 -12.19
CA HIS A 136 8.40 17.72 -11.54
C HIS A 136 8.82 18.61 -10.34
N ASN A 137 10.14 18.83 -10.17
CA ASN A 137 10.68 19.66 -9.08
C ASN A 137 10.25 19.21 -7.68
N VAL A 138 10.01 17.90 -7.49
CA VAL A 138 9.71 17.34 -6.17
C VAL A 138 11.01 17.26 -5.37
N LYS A 139 10.94 17.69 -4.11
CA LYS A 139 12.11 17.72 -3.23
C LYS A 139 12.39 16.31 -2.67
N LEU A 140 13.62 15.85 -2.77
CA LEU A 140 14.11 14.72 -2.00
C LEU A 140 14.24 15.10 -0.52
N LEU A 141 13.84 14.21 0.37
CA LEU A 141 14.00 14.38 1.80
C LEU A 141 15.32 13.77 2.27
N GLY A 142 15.96 14.44 3.24
CA GLY A 142 17.29 14.03 3.72
C GLY A 142 18.35 14.07 2.63
N ASP A 143 19.37 13.26 2.79
CA ASP A 143 20.46 13.10 1.82
C ASP A 143 20.23 11.90 0.88
N THR A 144 18.94 11.62 0.59
CA THR A 144 18.57 10.49 -0.27
C THR A 144 18.93 10.75 -1.75
N PRO A 145 19.35 9.71 -2.51
CA PRO A 145 19.34 8.27 -2.21
C PRO A 145 20.45 7.84 -1.24
N VAL A 146 20.09 7.06 -0.21
CA VAL A 146 21.07 6.44 0.71
C VAL A 146 21.11 4.93 0.52
N PRO A 147 22.28 4.27 0.68
CA PRO A 147 22.39 2.81 0.60
C PRO A 147 21.53 2.12 1.67
N LEU A 148 20.85 1.05 1.26
CA LEU A 148 20.10 0.15 2.12
C LEU A 148 20.57 -1.30 1.86
N GLY A 149 21.52 -1.76 2.64
CA GLY A 149 22.18 -3.04 2.37
C GLY A 149 23.12 -2.98 1.16
N THR A 150 23.25 -4.10 0.43
CA THR A 150 24.26 -4.25 -0.62
C THR A 150 23.85 -3.63 -1.95
N ASP A 151 22.60 -3.86 -2.39
CA ASP A 151 22.16 -3.54 -3.75
C ASP A 151 20.91 -2.62 -3.80
N GLN A 152 20.37 -2.27 -2.64
CA GLN A 152 19.19 -1.43 -2.52
C GLN A 152 19.59 -0.02 -2.10
N HIS A 153 18.76 0.94 -2.50
CA HIS A 153 18.85 2.32 -2.03
C HIS A 153 17.46 2.77 -1.58
N PHE A 154 17.47 3.76 -0.73
CA PHE A 154 16.30 4.34 -0.11
C PHE A 154 16.17 5.79 -0.56
N VAL A 155 15.01 6.15 -1.07
CA VAL A 155 14.65 7.49 -1.53
C VAL A 155 13.38 7.93 -0.82
N LEU A 156 13.37 9.13 -0.30
CA LEU A 156 12.20 9.75 0.32
C LEU A 156 11.76 10.98 -0.45
N VAL A 157 10.45 11.04 -0.69
CA VAL A 157 9.74 12.25 -1.13
C VAL A 157 8.49 12.43 -0.28
N GLN A 158 7.86 13.57 -0.40
CA GLN A 158 6.61 13.89 0.29
C GLN A 158 5.56 14.27 -0.76
N ASP A 159 4.34 13.78 -0.58
CA ASP A 159 3.22 14.18 -1.41
C ASP A 159 2.76 15.62 -1.08
N PRO A 160 1.82 16.22 -1.84
CA PRO A 160 1.37 17.58 -1.61
C PRO A 160 0.74 17.85 -0.23
N ASP A 161 0.24 16.79 0.44
CA ASP A 161 -0.43 16.88 1.74
C ASP A 161 0.42 16.39 2.92
N GLY A 162 1.68 16.01 2.67
CA GLY A 162 2.64 15.67 3.70
C GLY A 162 2.88 14.18 3.93
N THR A 163 2.19 13.28 3.23
CA THR A 163 2.46 11.84 3.31
C THR A 163 3.85 11.53 2.77
N ILE A 164 4.66 10.83 3.55
CA ILE A 164 6.00 10.43 3.12
C ILE A 164 5.90 9.18 2.25
N ILE A 165 6.58 9.22 1.10
CA ILE A 165 6.68 8.10 0.17
C ILE A 165 8.12 7.60 0.17
N GLU A 166 8.29 6.37 0.62
CA GLU A 166 9.55 5.63 0.56
C GLU A 166 9.62 4.83 -0.73
N LEU A 167 10.66 5.04 -1.51
CA LEU A 167 10.97 4.23 -2.67
C LEU A 167 12.22 3.41 -2.36
N ILE A 168 12.12 2.09 -2.47
CA ILE A 168 13.24 1.17 -2.19
C ILE A 168 13.50 0.32 -3.43
N GLY A 169 14.75 0.33 -3.89
CA GLY A 169 15.19 -0.45 -5.03
C GLY A 169 16.64 -0.19 -5.40
N PRO A 170 17.17 -0.91 -6.39
CA PRO A 170 18.49 -0.61 -6.94
C PRO A 170 18.48 0.75 -7.68
N LEU A 171 19.63 1.41 -7.76
CA LEU A 171 19.77 2.68 -8.50
C LEU A 171 19.59 2.50 -10.01
N LYS A 172 19.95 1.31 -10.54
CA LYS A 172 19.90 0.97 -11.97
C LYS A 172 19.00 -0.22 -12.22
#